data_77aa048df958dc96d0eaec262f5410b7
#
_entry.id   77aa048df958dc96d0eaec262f5410b7
#
_cell.length_a   1.000
_cell.length_b   1.000
_cell.length_c   1.000
_cell.angle_alpha   90.00
_cell.angle_beta   90.00
_cell.angle_gamma   90.00
#
_symmetry.space_group_name_H-M   'P 1'
#
loop_
_entity.id
_entity.type
_entity.pdbx_description
1 polymer ?
#
loop_
_entity_poly.entity_id
_entity_poly.type
_entity_poly.pdbx_seq_one_letter_code
_entity_poly.pdbx_strand_id
1 'polypeptide(L)'
;MINYALDILESIFNLDQIEEILEGYADGLKTEQIKLYARPQYSWEQMSEIRQGLINGLTLEQLVVLANPSLKWYQMEQIRLGFIQGLSIEEVEIYARPELEWREMYELRKKIVKTRN
;
A
#
# COMPACT_ATOMS: atom_id res chain seq x y z
N MET A 1 -7.53 -22.66 -21.93
CA MET A 1 -6.37 -21.76 -22.13
C MET A 1 -6.43 -20.58 -21.19
N ILE A 2 -7.45 -19.77 -21.32
CA ILE A 2 -7.67 -18.64 -20.42
C ILE A 2 -7.74 -19.11 -18.96
N ASN A 3 -8.36 -20.26 -18.76
CA ASN A 3 -8.55 -20.80 -17.42
C ASN A 3 -7.26 -21.21 -16.73
N TYR A 4 -6.22 -21.50 -17.49
CA TYR A 4 -4.96 -21.96 -16.92
C TYR A 4 -4.31 -20.86 -16.07
N ALA A 5 -4.23 -19.63 -16.58
CA ALA A 5 -3.66 -18.52 -15.83
C ALA A 5 -4.52 -18.19 -14.60
N LEU A 6 -5.85 -18.25 -14.76
CA LEU A 6 -6.77 -18.01 -13.66
C LEU A 6 -6.62 -19.09 -12.58
N ASP A 7 -6.49 -20.36 -13.01
CA ASP A 7 -6.31 -21.46 -12.07
C ASP A 7 -5.04 -21.30 -11.24
N ILE A 8 -3.95 -20.80 -11.86
CA ILE A 8 -2.71 -20.54 -11.16
C ILE A 8 -2.93 -19.44 -10.12
N LEU A 9 -3.61 -18.36 -10.52
CA LEU A 9 -3.90 -17.26 -9.60
C LEU A 9 -4.75 -17.73 -8.42
N GLU A 10 -5.78 -18.52 -8.70
CA GLU A 10 -6.68 -19.02 -7.66
C GLU A 10 -5.99 -20.00 -6.71
N SER A 11 -4.91 -20.66 -7.14
CA SER A 11 -4.15 -21.55 -6.27
C SER A 11 -3.25 -20.79 -5.29
N ILE A 12 -2.96 -19.50 -5.58
CA ILE A 12 -2.04 -18.69 -4.78
C ILE A 12 -2.79 -17.61 -4.00
N PHE A 13 -3.82 -17.02 -4.64
CA PHE A 13 -4.56 -15.89 -4.09
C PHE A 13 -6.03 -16.25 -3.90
N ASN A 14 -6.67 -15.63 -2.91
CA ASN A 14 -8.13 -15.71 -2.80
C ASN A 14 -8.79 -14.75 -3.79
N LEU A 15 -10.11 -14.82 -3.91
CA LEU A 15 -10.83 -14.01 -4.89
C LEU A 15 -10.70 -12.51 -4.65
N ASP A 16 -10.71 -12.08 -3.40
CA ASP A 16 -10.57 -10.66 -3.09
C ASP A 16 -9.19 -10.14 -3.50
N GLN A 17 -8.16 -10.94 -3.29
CA GLN A 17 -6.81 -10.59 -3.71
C GLN A 17 -6.71 -10.52 -5.24
N ILE A 18 -7.29 -11.48 -5.93
CA ILE A 18 -7.31 -11.50 -7.40
C ILE A 18 -8.00 -10.25 -7.94
N GLU A 19 -9.11 -9.87 -7.31
CA GLU A 19 -9.85 -8.67 -7.70
C GLU A 19 -8.96 -7.43 -7.60
N GLU A 20 -8.18 -7.31 -6.53
CA GLU A 20 -7.26 -6.18 -6.37
C GLU A 20 -6.15 -6.19 -7.43
N ILE A 21 -5.68 -7.37 -7.81
CA ILE A 21 -4.69 -7.49 -8.88
C ILE A 21 -5.31 -6.99 -10.21
N LEU A 22 -6.53 -7.44 -10.51
CA LEU A 22 -7.23 -7.04 -11.73
C LEU A 22 -7.54 -5.54 -11.72
N GLU A 23 -7.90 -4.98 -10.57
CA GLU A 23 -8.12 -3.54 -10.44
C GLU A 23 -6.88 -2.75 -10.83
N GLY A 24 -5.71 -3.23 -10.48
CA GLY A 24 -4.46 -2.59 -10.86
C GLY A 24 -4.30 -2.49 -12.36
N TYR A 25 -4.58 -3.58 -13.06
CA TYR A 25 -4.54 -3.59 -14.53
C TYR A 25 -5.60 -2.65 -15.11
N ALA A 26 -6.80 -2.65 -14.54
CA ALA A 26 -7.88 -1.77 -14.98
C ALA A 26 -7.52 -0.30 -14.78
N ASP A 27 -6.75 0.01 -13.74
CA ASP A 27 -6.29 1.36 -13.46
C ASP A 27 -5.12 1.79 -14.36
N GLY A 28 -4.61 0.88 -15.18
CA GLY A 28 -3.53 1.18 -16.09
C GLY A 28 -2.14 0.97 -15.51
N LEU A 29 -2.03 0.30 -14.38
CA LEU A 29 -0.74 0.00 -13.82
C LEU A 29 -0.01 -1.04 -14.68
N LYS A 30 1.30 -0.91 -14.74
CA LYS A 30 2.15 -1.85 -15.47
C LYS A 30 2.37 -3.11 -14.64
N THR A 31 2.71 -4.21 -15.32
CA THR A 31 2.96 -5.48 -14.64
C THR A 31 4.02 -5.35 -13.54
N GLU A 32 5.09 -4.58 -13.78
CA GLU A 32 6.13 -4.38 -12.78
C GLU A 32 5.60 -3.72 -11.52
N GLN A 33 4.64 -2.80 -11.69
CA GLN A 33 4.02 -2.14 -10.55
C GLN A 33 3.10 -3.09 -9.80
N ILE A 34 2.32 -3.87 -10.54
CA ILE A 34 1.40 -4.85 -9.93
C ILE A 34 2.16 -5.90 -9.14
N LYS A 35 3.33 -6.31 -9.62
CA LYS A 35 4.17 -7.28 -8.91
C LYS A 35 4.60 -6.80 -7.53
N LEU A 36 4.57 -5.49 -7.28
CA LEU A 36 4.93 -4.96 -5.96
C LEU A 36 3.91 -5.32 -4.90
N TYR A 37 2.64 -5.49 -5.29
CA TYR A 37 1.61 -5.84 -4.31
C TYR A 37 0.96 -7.20 -4.55
N ALA A 38 1.16 -7.82 -5.71
CA ALA A 38 0.60 -9.13 -6.03
C ALA A 38 1.41 -10.21 -5.33
N ARG A 39 1.29 -10.25 -4.01
CA ARG A 39 2.03 -11.18 -3.15
C ARG A 39 1.06 -11.77 -2.13
N PRO A 40 1.06 -13.10 -1.94
CA PRO A 40 0.06 -13.76 -1.08
C PRO A 40 0.07 -13.30 0.38
N GLN A 41 1.21 -12.78 0.88
CA GLN A 41 1.30 -12.33 2.26
C GLN A 41 0.52 -11.04 2.54
N TYR A 42 0.11 -10.32 1.51
CA TYR A 42 -0.73 -9.14 1.69
C TYR A 42 -2.21 -9.53 1.65
N SER A 43 -2.99 -9.01 2.58
CA SER A 43 -4.44 -9.10 2.48
C SER A 43 -4.91 -8.22 1.32
N TRP A 44 -6.14 -8.41 0.87
CA TRP A 44 -6.65 -7.56 -0.22
C TRP A 44 -6.69 -6.08 0.20
N GLU A 45 -6.95 -5.80 1.48
CA GLU A 45 -6.94 -4.43 1.99
C GLU A 45 -5.55 -3.81 1.93
N GLN A 46 -4.53 -4.59 2.29
CA GLN A 46 -3.14 -4.15 2.17
C GLN A 46 -2.76 -3.92 0.70
N MET A 47 -3.16 -4.84 -0.15
CA MET A 47 -2.96 -4.69 -1.60
C MET A 47 -3.60 -3.41 -2.11
N SER A 48 -4.81 -3.10 -1.66
CA SER A 48 -5.52 -1.91 -2.05
C SER A 48 -4.74 -0.64 -1.68
N GLU A 49 -4.14 -0.62 -0.48
CA GLU A 49 -3.35 0.53 -0.05
C GLU A 49 -2.11 0.73 -0.93
N ILE A 50 -1.43 -0.36 -1.27
CA ILE A 50 -0.25 -0.27 -2.14
C ILE A 50 -0.67 0.16 -3.55
N ARG A 51 -1.76 -0.41 -4.08
CA ARG A 51 -2.29 -0.02 -5.39
C ARG A 51 -2.61 1.47 -5.43
N GLN A 52 -3.28 1.98 -4.40
CA GLN A 52 -3.59 3.40 -4.31
C GLN A 52 -2.33 4.25 -4.24
N GLY A 53 -1.32 3.80 -3.52
CA GLY A 53 -0.02 4.48 -3.47
C GLY A 53 0.59 4.59 -4.86
N LEU A 54 0.55 3.51 -5.63
CA LEU A 54 1.05 3.51 -7.00
C LEU A 54 0.28 4.50 -7.87
N ILE A 55 -1.05 4.52 -7.75
CA ILE A 55 -1.90 5.44 -8.51
C ILE A 55 -1.62 6.89 -8.11
N ASN A 56 -1.33 7.12 -6.83
CA ASN A 56 -0.99 8.46 -6.33
C ASN A 56 0.40 8.92 -6.78
N GLY A 57 1.16 8.05 -7.44
CA GLY A 57 2.46 8.40 -7.98
C GLY A 57 3.59 8.32 -6.95
N LEU A 58 3.44 7.53 -5.91
CA LEU A 58 4.50 7.35 -4.94
C LEU A 58 5.73 6.76 -5.60
N THR A 59 6.91 7.22 -5.18
CA THR A 59 8.19 6.71 -5.68
C THR A 59 8.43 5.30 -5.13
N LEU A 60 9.36 4.58 -5.74
CA LEU A 60 9.73 3.25 -5.26
C LEU A 60 10.20 3.30 -3.80
N GLU A 61 10.98 4.34 -3.45
CA GLU A 61 11.47 4.50 -2.08
C GLU A 61 10.32 4.70 -1.09
N GLN A 62 9.31 5.48 -1.47
CA GLN A 62 8.12 5.67 -0.64
C GLN A 62 7.31 4.38 -0.53
N LEU A 63 7.20 3.63 -1.63
CA LEU A 63 6.48 2.37 -1.65
C LEU A 63 7.13 1.32 -0.74
N VAL A 64 8.45 1.35 -0.62
CA VAL A 64 9.15 0.44 0.30
C VAL A 64 8.73 0.68 1.75
N VAL A 65 8.50 1.93 2.13
CA VAL A 65 8.03 2.26 3.47
C VAL A 65 6.58 1.79 3.65
N LEU A 66 5.76 1.98 2.62
CA LEU A 66 4.34 1.63 2.66
C LEU A 66 4.11 0.12 2.62
N ALA A 67 4.83 -0.60 1.77
CA ALA A 67 4.60 -2.01 1.48
C ALA A 67 5.27 -2.89 2.53
N ASN A 68 4.73 -2.88 3.73
CA ASN A 68 5.22 -3.64 4.87
C ASN A 68 4.09 -4.55 5.36
N PRO A 69 4.21 -5.88 5.19
CA PRO A 69 3.12 -6.80 5.58
C PRO A 69 2.86 -6.83 7.09
N SER A 70 3.78 -6.30 7.91
CA SER A 70 3.56 -6.17 9.34
C SER A 70 2.61 -5.05 9.71
N LEU A 71 2.33 -4.15 8.77
CA LEU A 71 1.40 -3.05 8.99
C LEU A 71 -0.02 -3.49 8.64
N LYS A 72 -0.98 -3.07 9.43
CA LYS A 72 -2.39 -3.23 9.08
C LYS A 72 -2.75 -2.23 7.99
N TRP A 73 -3.79 -2.52 7.20
CA TRP A 73 -4.15 -1.64 6.09
C TRP A 73 -4.43 -0.20 6.56
N TYR A 74 -5.04 -0.04 7.73
CA TYR A 74 -5.36 1.30 8.25
C TYR A 74 -4.11 2.03 8.78
N GLN A 75 -3.04 1.30 9.11
CA GLN A 75 -1.74 1.90 9.40
C GLN A 75 -1.07 2.34 8.09
N MET A 76 -1.16 1.49 7.08
CA MET A 76 -0.62 1.82 5.75
C MET A 76 -1.29 3.06 5.18
N GLU A 77 -2.58 3.22 5.42
CA GLU A 77 -3.31 4.41 4.99
C GLU A 77 -2.68 5.68 5.56
N GLN A 78 -2.30 5.67 6.84
CA GLN A 78 -1.67 6.83 7.46
C GLN A 78 -0.33 7.16 6.81
N ILE A 79 0.41 6.14 6.39
CA ILE A 79 1.68 6.32 5.70
C ILE A 79 1.44 6.94 4.31
N ARG A 80 0.50 6.35 3.56
CA ARG A 80 0.15 6.84 2.23
C ARG A 80 -0.30 8.30 2.28
N LEU A 81 -1.18 8.63 3.23
CA LEU A 81 -1.66 9.99 3.39
C LEU A 81 -0.54 10.98 3.72
N GLY A 82 0.42 10.56 4.54
CA GLY A 82 1.58 11.41 4.85
C GLY A 82 2.35 11.76 3.59
N PHE A 83 2.61 10.78 2.74
CA PHE A 83 3.32 11.03 1.49
C PHE A 83 2.52 11.95 0.55
N ILE A 84 1.20 11.74 0.48
CA ILE A 84 0.33 12.58 -0.34
C ILE A 84 0.36 14.03 0.16
N GLN A 85 0.48 14.22 1.46
CA GLN A 85 0.55 15.54 2.07
C GLN A 85 1.95 16.16 1.97
N GLY A 86 2.87 15.49 1.32
CA GLY A 86 4.19 16.03 1.04
C GLY A 86 5.24 15.77 2.09
N LEU A 87 4.97 14.85 3.02
CA LEU A 87 5.97 14.51 4.04
C LEU A 87 7.13 13.74 3.40
N SER A 88 8.32 13.97 3.91
CA SER A 88 9.50 13.24 3.49
C SER A 88 9.48 11.82 4.05
N ILE A 89 10.33 10.97 3.50
CA ILE A 89 10.48 9.60 4.01
C ILE A 89 10.88 9.64 5.49
N GLU A 90 11.83 10.51 5.84
CA GLU A 90 12.29 10.64 7.23
C GLU A 90 11.15 11.04 8.15
N GLU A 91 10.29 11.95 7.71
CA GLU A 91 9.13 12.38 8.51
C GLU A 91 8.11 11.27 8.68
N VAL A 92 7.82 10.54 7.60
CA VAL A 92 6.88 9.42 7.67
C VAL A 92 7.42 8.31 8.56
N GLU A 93 8.73 8.07 8.51
CA GLU A 93 9.34 7.01 9.32
C GLU A 93 9.23 7.27 10.82
N ILE A 94 8.98 8.51 11.23
CA ILE A 94 8.73 8.81 12.64
C ILE A 94 7.53 8.01 13.15
N TYR A 95 6.50 7.84 12.33
CA TYR A 95 5.29 7.13 12.76
C TYR A 95 5.01 5.83 12.01
N ALA A 96 5.79 5.49 10.98
CA ALA A 96 5.59 4.28 10.18
C ALA A 96 6.12 3.06 10.95
N ARG A 97 5.47 2.73 12.04
CA ARG A 97 5.91 1.72 13.00
C ARG A 97 4.76 0.79 13.36
N PRO A 98 4.89 -0.52 13.10
CA PRO A 98 3.78 -1.48 13.31
C PRO A 98 3.27 -1.53 14.75
N GLU A 99 4.12 -1.19 15.73
CA GLU A 99 3.73 -1.23 17.14
C GLU A 99 2.84 -0.06 17.56
N LEU A 100 2.73 0.98 16.73
CA LEU A 100 1.86 2.12 17.04
C LEU A 100 0.43 1.84 16.62
N GLU A 101 -0.53 2.28 17.42
CA GLU A 101 -1.92 2.20 17.03
C GLU A 101 -2.19 3.26 15.96
N TRP A 102 -3.20 3.01 15.11
CA TRP A 102 -3.50 3.93 14.01
C TRP A 102 -3.77 5.36 14.52
N ARG A 103 -4.37 5.48 15.71
CA ARG A 103 -4.67 6.80 16.29
C ARG A 103 -3.40 7.56 16.61
N GLU A 104 -2.40 6.87 17.14
CA GLU A 104 -1.10 7.50 17.40
C GLU A 104 -0.44 7.94 16.10
N MET A 105 -0.49 7.09 15.09
CA MET A 105 0.05 7.43 13.77
C MET A 105 -0.68 8.64 13.19
N TYR A 106 -2.00 8.66 13.29
CA TYR A 106 -2.82 9.75 12.82
C TYR A 106 -2.43 11.08 13.49
N GLU A 107 -2.30 11.06 14.83
CA GLU A 107 -1.94 12.26 15.58
C GLU A 107 -0.54 12.74 15.21
N LEU A 108 0.41 11.82 15.08
CA LEU A 108 1.78 12.18 14.70
C LEU A 108 1.81 12.77 13.29
N ARG A 109 1.11 12.14 12.34
CA ARG A 109 1.04 12.65 10.98
C ARG A 109 0.50 14.08 10.97
N LYS A 110 -0.60 14.32 11.69
CA LYS A 110 -1.21 15.64 11.75
C LYS A 110 -0.26 16.68 12.33
N LYS A 111 0.45 16.32 13.40
CA LYS A 111 1.42 17.24 14.00
C LYS A 111 2.55 17.60 13.04
N ILE A 112 3.07 16.59 12.35
CA ILE A 112 4.16 16.81 11.42
C ILE A 112 3.70 17.70 10.25
N VAL A 113 2.53 17.40 9.69
CA VAL A 113 1.96 18.20 8.61
C VAL A 113 1.77 19.66 9.07
N LYS A 114 1.29 19.85 10.28
CA LYS A 114 1.04 21.18 10.83
C LYS A 114 2.34 21.99 10.96
N THR A 115 3.44 21.32 11.34
CA THR A 115 4.71 22.04 11.51
C THR A 115 5.30 22.51 10.19
N ARG A 116 4.85 21.96 9.06
CA ARG A 116 5.34 22.36 7.74
C ARG A 116 4.66 23.60 7.21
N ASN A 117 3.56 23.98 7.80
CA ASN A 117 2.80 25.17 7.40
C ASN A 117 3.13 26.35 8.33
#